data_f64656811d926c6a04af66df71eedf8a
#
_entry.id   f64656811d926c6a04af66df71eedf8a
#
_cell.length_a   1.000
_cell.length_b   1.000
_cell.length_c   1.000
_cell.angle_alpha   90.00
_cell.angle_beta   90.00
_cell.angle_gamma   90.00
#
_symmetry.space_group_name_H-M   'P 1'
#
loop_
_entity.id
_entity.type
_entity.pdbx_description
1 polymer ?
#
loop_
_entity_poly.entity_id
_entity_poly.type
_entity_poly.pdbx_seq_one_letter_code
_entity_poly.pdbx_strand_id
1 'polypeptide(L)'
;MRRDGVTLRLRIGINSGQVIAGEIGSSPGSYTAVGDQVGMAQRMESVAPAGGVILSEASARLVEGRAELGDPELVRIKGAGDPAPARRLLGVAPGGRTGRHEAAMIGREREMDWLTRMFNQTLRGAGRAVCVVGPPGIGKSRLIGEIATIAVTRGTKVFSTFCQSHTGNIPFYAVSGLLRAVFEVDELDAASARERVRARLPGADTEDLVLLDDLLGIRDGADELPVVDPEARRRRLARLVDSAVGSLSRPAVYVVEDVHWVDDVSESMFVELMSALAATSALVLITYRPEYRGALSRVAESEVIVLAPLDGSQGSALTAALLGTDPSTAGLAMQIAERAARNPFFAEEIVRDLVERNILEGRRGEYVCRRDTAEVTVPATVQATIATRIDRLGPGAKRTLNIAAVIGSRFNAELLADVRSDPALADLVDAELIEGLDPVSTEYAFRHPLIRAVAYESQLKSERAQLHRQLAAAIEASPRWPRRTPRSSRRM
;
A
#
# COMPACT_ATOMS: atom_id res chain seq x y z
N MET A 1 24.28 -6.21 -17.62
CA MET A 1 23.91 -6.79 -18.92
C MET A 1 25.20 -7.24 -19.63
N ARG A 2 25.34 -8.50 -19.89
CA ARG A 2 26.41 -9.05 -20.77
C ARG A 2 25.73 -9.61 -22.01
N ARG A 3 25.89 -8.96 -23.14
CA ARG A 3 25.63 -9.52 -24.47
C ARG A 3 26.91 -9.28 -25.27
N ASP A 4 27.40 -10.28 -25.96
CA ASP A 4 28.56 -10.22 -26.90
C ASP A 4 29.93 -9.82 -26.25
N GLY A 5 30.17 -10.18 -24.97
CA GLY A 5 31.46 -9.92 -24.31
C GLY A 5 31.72 -8.46 -23.90
N VAL A 6 30.77 -7.54 -24.14
CA VAL A 6 30.91 -6.13 -23.80
C VAL A 6 30.30 -5.88 -22.42
N THR A 7 31.05 -5.28 -21.50
CA THR A 7 30.56 -4.85 -20.19
C THR A 7 30.15 -3.37 -20.25
N LEU A 8 28.86 -3.11 -20.31
CA LEU A 8 28.34 -1.75 -20.25
C LEU A 8 28.17 -1.32 -18.78
N ARG A 9 28.65 -0.11 -18.45
CA ARG A 9 28.45 0.54 -17.14
C ARG A 9 27.65 1.82 -17.33
N LEU A 10 26.41 1.80 -16.84
CA LEU A 10 25.54 2.97 -16.86
C LEU A 10 25.88 3.91 -15.70
N ARG A 11 25.62 5.20 -15.88
CA ARG A 11 25.58 6.21 -14.83
C ARG A 11 24.14 6.69 -14.72
N ILE A 12 23.63 6.87 -13.51
CA ILE A 12 22.28 7.33 -13.29
C ILE A 12 22.31 8.49 -12.28
N GLY A 13 21.70 9.59 -12.68
CA GLY A 13 21.44 10.73 -11.80
C GLY A 13 19.95 10.84 -11.53
N ILE A 14 19.56 10.91 -10.27
CA ILE A 14 18.16 11.04 -9.85
C ILE A 14 17.98 12.37 -9.14
N ASN A 15 16.98 13.14 -9.60
CA ASN A 15 16.55 14.35 -8.93
C ASN A 15 15.03 14.45 -8.95
N SER A 16 14.46 14.94 -7.87
CA SER A 16 13.03 15.12 -7.70
C SER A 16 12.68 16.59 -7.61
N GLY A 17 11.62 17.01 -8.28
CA GLY A 17 11.15 18.37 -8.26
C GLY A 17 10.16 18.67 -9.38
N GLN A 18 9.67 19.89 -9.45
CA GLN A 18 8.69 20.30 -10.48
C GLN A 18 9.32 20.37 -11.86
N VAL A 19 8.68 19.77 -12.84
CA VAL A 19 9.07 19.82 -14.26
C VAL A 19 7.85 20.14 -15.11
N ILE A 20 8.08 20.78 -16.27
CA ILE A 20 7.07 20.91 -17.30
C ILE A 20 7.28 19.74 -18.26
N ALA A 21 6.33 18.83 -18.33
CA ALA A 21 6.41 17.65 -19.17
C ALA A 21 5.32 17.73 -20.26
N GLY A 22 5.71 17.46 -21.51
CA GLY A 22 4.80 17.53 -22.64
C GLY A 22 5.45 17.10 -23.95
N GLU A 23 4.66 17.01 -25.03
CA GLU A 23 5.19 16.85 -26.38
C GLU A 23 5.83 18.17 -26.84
N ILE A 24 7.17 18.19 -26.95
CA ILE A 24 7.94 19.32 -27.44
C ILE A 24 8.59 18.91 -28.76
N GLY A 25 8.07 19.40 -29.88
CA GLY A 25 8.63 19.17 -31.20
C GLY A 25 7.60 18.69 -32.23
N SER A 26 7.98 18.74 -33.51
CA SER A 26 7.13 18.37 -34.64
C SER A 26 7.05 16.86 -34.93
N SER A 27 7.62 16.01 -34.13
CA SER A 27 7.56 14.55 -34.31
C SER A 27 6.57 13.92 -33.33
N PRO A 28 5.55 13.19 -33.80
CA PRO A 28 4.61 12.49 -32.92
C PRO A 28 5.34 11.46 -32.07
N GLY A 29 5.16 11.55 -30.72
CA GLY A 29 5.69 10.57 -29.77
C GLY A 29 6.98 10.97 -29.04
N SER A 30 7.53 12.18 -29.21
CA SER A 30 8.65 12.66 -28.39
C SER A 30 8.13 13.39 -27.13
N TYR A 31 7.93 12.65 -26.07
CA TYR A 31 7.62 13.21 -24.76
C TYR A 31 8.91 13.71 -24.09
N THR A 32 8.96 14.97 -23.73
CA THR A 32 10.15 15.59 -23.13
C THR A 32 9.75 16.36 -21.87
N ALA A 33 10.53 16.21 -20.82
CA ALA A 33 10.43 17.01 -19.62
C ALA A 33 11.42 18.19 -19.69
N VAL A 34 10.98 19.39 -19.32
CA VAL A 34 11.80 20.61 -19.31
C VAL A 34 11.66 21.29 -17.95
N GLY A 35 12.75 21.83 -17.45
CA GLY A 35 12.84 22.57 -16.20
C GLY A 35 14.18 22.39 -15.50
N ASP A 36 14.46 23.23 -14.52
CA ASP A 36 15.72 23.22 -13.77
C ASP A 36 16.00 21.86 -13.12
N GLN A 37 14.95 21.13 -12.75
CA GLN A 37 15.04 19.84 -12.11
C GLN A 37 15.52 18.72 -13.07
N VAL A 38 15.17 18.80 -14.34
CA VAL A 38 15.70 17.90 -15.38
C VAL A 38 17.19 18.17 -15.59
N GLY A 39 17.57 19.43 -15.68
CA GLY A 39 18.98 19.83 -15.73
C GLY A 39 19.77 19.39 -14.50
N MET A 40 19.17 19.36 -13.31
CA MET A 40 19.79 18.84 -12.09
C MET A 40 19.98 17.33 -12.16
N ALA A 41 19.00 16.55 -12.63
CA ALA A 41 19.13 15.11 -12.81
C ALA A 41 20.26 14.74 -13.79
N GLN A 42 20.36 15.45 -14.95
CA GLN A 42 21.45 15.27 -15.91
C GLN A 42 22.82 15.60 -15.32
N ARG A 43 22.88 16.63 -14.49
CA ARG A 43 24.13 17.00 -13.81
C ARG A 43 24.52 15.97 -12.75
N MET A 44 23.55 15.41 -12.00
CA MET A 44 23.81 14.29 -11.08
C MET A 44 24.33 13.05 -11.82
N GLU A 45 23.78 12.74 -13.01
CA GLU A 45 24.29 11.67 -13.86
C GLU A 45 25.77 11.88 -14.21
N SER A 46 26.15 13.11 -14.55
CA SER A 46 27.52 13.43 -14.97
C SER A 46 28.58 13.22 -13.87
N VAL A 47 28.17 13.33 -12.60
CA VAL A 47 29.06 13.12 -11.44
C VAL A 47 28.93 11.72 -10.84
N ALA A 48 27.97 10.91 -11.31
CA ALA A 48 27.82 9.54 -10.88
C ALA A 48 29.02 8.69 -11.27
N PRO A 49 29.47 7.76 -10.41
CA PRO A 49 30.53 6.81 -10.76
C PRO A 49 30.04 5.83 -11.84
N ALA A 50 30.93 5.31 -12.64
CA ALA A 50 30.60 4.35 -13.68
C ALA A 50 29.97 3.05 -13.08
N GLY A 51 28.72 2.79 -13.40
CA GLY A 51 27.92 1.71 -12.82
C GLY A 51 27.20 2.08 -11.53
N GLY A 52 27.22 3.36 -11.12
CA GLY A 52 26.61 3.85 -9.90
C GLY A 52 25.41 4.78 -10.15
N VAL A 53 24.69 5.01 -9.10
CA VAL A 53 23.52 5.91 -9.02
C VAL A 53 23.81 6.98 -7.98
N ILE A 54 23.57 8.23 -8.34
CA ILE A 54 23.63 9.39 -7.44
C ILE A 54 22.26 10.06 -7.34
N LEU A 55 21.88 10.42 -6.13
CA LEU A 55 20.65 11.15 -5.85
C LEU A 55 20.98 12.57 -5.36
N SER A 56 20.18 13.55 -5.78
CA SER A 56 20.18 14.83 -5.10
C SER A 56 19.68 14.67 -3.67
N GLU A 57 20.00 15.63 -2.79
CA GLU A 57 19.53 15.60 -1.40
C GLU A 57 17.98 15.53 -1.32
N ALA A 58 17.27 16.20 -2.24
CA ALA A 58 15.82 16.13 -2.34
C ALA A 58 15.35 14.72 -2.63
N SER A 59 15.96 14.02 -3.59
CA SER A 59 15.64 12.62 -3.90
C SER A 59 16.10 11.66 -2.81
N ALA A 60 17.24 11.91 -2.18
CA ALA A 60 17.76 11.09 -1.10
C ALA A 60 16.80 11.05 0.10
N ARG A 61 16.21 12.19 0.46
CA ARG A 61 15.19 12.28 1.52
C ARG A 61 13.93 11.48 1.19
N LEU A 62 13.52 11.44 -0.06
CA LEU A 62 12.32 10.69 -0.51
C LEU A 62 12.50 9.17 -0.40
N VAL A 63 13.75 8.70 -0.52
CA VAL A 63 14.05 7.26 -0.45
C VAL A 63 14.74 6.86 0.86
N GLU A 64 14.90 7.79 1.79
CA GLU A 64 15.47 7.54 3.11
C GLU A 64 14.65 6.48 3.85
N GLY A 65 15.29 5.38 4.26
CA GLY A 65 14.65 4.21 4.86
C GLY A 65 14.11 3.17 3.88
N ARG A 66 14.15 3.42 2.55
CA ARG A 66 13.83 2.44 1.49
C ARG A 66 15.05 2.03 0.67
N ALA A 67 16.12 2.78 0.79
CA ALA A 67 17.37 2.54 0.11
C ALA A 67 18.53 2.72 1.08
N GLU A 68 19.57 1.93 0.88
CA GLU A 68 20.83 2.10 1.55
C GLU A 68 21.60 3.21 0.82
N LEU A 69 21.80 4.33 1.50
CA LEU A 69 22.46 5.52 0.96
C LEU A 69 23.84 5.69 1.59
N GLY A 70 24.81 6.09 0.78
CA GLY A 70 26.10 6.53 1.24
C GLY A 70 26.01 7.86 2.03
N ASP A 71 27.12 8.25 2.64
CA ASP A 71 27.23 9.53 3.34
C ASP A 71 26.96 10.71 2.39
N PRO A 72 26.41 11.84 2.88
CA PRO A 72 26.23 13.03 2.07
C PRO A 72 27.56 13.55 1.52
N GLU A 73 27.65 13.70 0.21
CA GLU A 73 28.82 14.22 -0.50
C GLU A 73 28.47 15.57 -1.14
N LEU A 74 29.36 16.54 -1.06
CA LEU A 74 29.24 17.79 -1.81
C LEU A 74 29.80 17.60 -3.21
N VAL A 75 28.94 17.57 -4.23
CA VAL A 75 29.34 17.38 -5.61
C VAL A 75 29.38 18.71 -6.36
N ARG A 76 30.46 18.96 -7.11
CA ARG A 76 30.57 20.13 -7.99
C ARG A 76 29.84 19.85 -9.29
N ILE A 77 28.78 20.59 -9.52
CA ILE A 77 27.91 20.47 -10.67
C ILE A 77 28.29 21.55 -11.69
N LYS A 78 28.58 21.15 -12.92
CA LYS A 78 28.96 22.08 -13.99
C LYS A 78 27.79 23.05 -14.27
N GLY A 79 28.05 24.36 -14.07
CA GLY A 79 27.03 25.41 -14.28
C GLY A 79 26.20 25.76 -13.04
N ALA A 80 26.46 25.17 -11.87
CA ALA A 80 25.97 25.66 -10.57
C ALA A 80 27.12 26.39 -9.85
N GLY A 81 26.80 27.53 -9.22
CA GLY A 81 27.83 28.35 -8.53
C GLY A 81 28.40 27.66 -7.28
N ASP A 82 27.57 26.95 -6.56
CA ASP A 82 27.92 26.25 -5.32
C ASP A 82 27.83 24.72 -5.45
N PRO A 83 28.67 23.96 -4.69
CA PRO A 83 28.55 22.51 -4.62
C PRO A 83 27.20 22.11 -4.03
N ALA A 84 26.52 21.13 -4.67
CA ALA A 84 25.22 20.62 -4.23
C ALA A 84 25.39 19.33 -3.41
N PRO A 85 24.63 19.15 -2.32
CA PRO A 85 24.64 17.91 -1.57
C PRO A 85 23.98 16.79 -2.38
N ALA A 86 24.65 15.64 -2.39
CA ALA A 86 24.19 14.43 -3.08
C ALA A 86 24.57 13.18 -2.28
N ARG A 87 23.88 12.08 -2.53
CA ARG A 87 24.15 10.79 -1.88
C ARG A 87 24.19 9.67 -2.91
N ARG A 88 25.08 8.70 -2.71
CA ARG A 88 25.14 7.51 -3.56
C ARG A 88 24.09 6.49 -3.12
N LEU A 89 23.43 5.85 -4.08
CA LEU A 89 22.62 4.67 -3.82
C LEU A 89 23.56 3.47 -3.72
N LEU A 90 23.62 2.83 -2.57
CA LEU A 90 24.42 1.64 -2.28
C LEU A 90 23.60 0.36 -2.49
N GLY A 91 22.32 0.40 -2.18
CA GLY A 91 21.40 -0.72 -2.35
C GLY A 91 19.94 -0.28 -2.27
N VAL A 92 19.07 -1.09 -2.85
CA VAL A 92 17.63 -0.99 -2.68
C VAL A 92 17.21 -2.23 -1.91
N ALA A 93 16.47 -2.07 -0.82
CA ALA A 93 15.97 -3.21 -0.05
C ALA A 93 15.09 -4.09 -0.96
N PRO A 94 15.36 -5.41 -1.07
CA PRO A 94 14.54 -6.30 -1.89
C PRO A 94 13.14 -6.38 -1.29
N GLY A 95 12.16 -5.95 -2.07
CA GLY A 95 10.74 -6.23 -1.95
C GLY A 95 10.07 -5.98 -0.61
N GLY A 96 9.15 -5.03 -0.56
CA GLY A 96 8.09 -4.93 0.45
C GLY A 96 8.41 -3.98 1.60
N ARG A 97 7.54 -3.02 1.80
CA ARG A 97 7.23 -2.25 3.04
C ARG A 97 8.29 -2.26 4.19
N THR A 98 9.58 -2.23 3.87
CA THR A 98 10.66 -2.14 4.84
C THR A 98 11.24 -0.75 4.83
N GLY A 99 11.15 -0.10 5.97
CA GLY A 99 12.02 1.03 6.28
C GLY A 99 11.42 2.41 6.13
N ARG A 100 10.24 2.64 6.72
CA ARG A 100 10.21 3.76 7.65
C ARG A 100 11.12 3.37 8.83
N HIS A 101 11.94 4.30 9.35
CA HIS A 101 12.15 4.35 10.78
C HIS A 101 10.78 4.68 11.41
N GLU A 102 9.87 3.72 11.32
CA GLU A 102 8.66 3.76 12.12
C GLU A 102 9.16 3.65 13.54
N ALA A 103 8.82 4.62 14.37
CA ALA A 103 9.05 4.54 15.80
C ALA A 103 8.69 3.14 16.30
N ALA A 104 9.44 2.61 17.26
CA ALA A 104 9.17 1.31 17.84
C ALA A 104 7.66 1.18 18.13
N MET A 105 7.08 0.03 17.85
CA MET A 105 5.66 -0.19 18.14
C MET A 105 5.44 -0.05 19.64
N ILE A 106 4.57 0.86 20.04
CA ILE A 106 4.35 1.19 21.45
C ILE A 106 3.02 0.61 21.90
N GLY A 107 3.04 -0.06 23.05
CA GLY A 107 1.85 -0.51 23.75
C GLY A 107 1.12 -1.70 23.11
N ARG A 108 1.83 -2.54 22.37
CA ARG A 108 1.31 -3.77 21.75
C ARG A 108 2.19 -4.98 22.02
N GLU A 109 3.00 -4.91 23.06
CA GLU A 109 3.97 -5.95 23.40
C GLU A 109 3.26 -7.29 23.69
N ARG A 110 2.10 -7.25 24.39
CA ARG A 110 1.32 -8.45 24.73
C ARG A 110 0.74 -9.11 23.48
N GLU A 111 0.18 -8.32 22.58
CA GLU A 111 -0.38 -8.80 21.33
C GLU A 111 0.71 -9.36 20.42
N MET A 112 1.87 -8.71 20.34
CA MET A 112 3.03 -9.19 19.58
C MET A 112 3.60 -10.48 20.16
N ASP A 113 3.78 -10.57 21.46
CA ASP A 113 4.24 -11.79 22.13
C ASP A 113 3.29 -12.95 21.86
N TRP A 114 2.00 -12.67 21.85
CA TRP A 114 0.98 -13.67 21.59
C TRP A 114 1.01 -14.13 20.13
N LEU A 115 1.04 -13.20 19.17
CA LEU A 115 1.18 -13.51 17.73
C LEU A 115 2.48 -14.26 17.44
N THR A 116 3.57 -13.89 18.10
CA THR A 116 4.87 -14.57 17.95
C THR A 116 4.78 -16.02 18.46
N ARG A 117 4.04 -16.28 19.55
CA ARG A 117 3.79 -17.66 20.03
C ARG A 117 2.97 -18.46 19.02
N MET A 118 1.92 -17.87 18.44
CA MET A 118 1.12 -18.54 17.40
C MET A 118 1.97 -18.88 16.17
N PHE A 119 2.76 -17.93 15.71
CA PHE A 119 3.71 -18.14 14.61
C PHE A 119 4.71 -19.27 14.94
N ASN A 120 5.27 -19.31 16.15
CA ASN A 120 6.18 -20.38 16.57
C ASN A 120 5.48 -21.76 16.62
N GLN A 121 4.19 -21.83 16.95
CA GLN A 121 3.42 -23.06 16.88
C GLN A 121 3.22 -23.51 15.42
N THR A 122 2.94 -22.59 14.54
CA THR A 122 2.84 -22.83 13.09
C THR A 122 4.13 -23.41 12.51
N LEU A 123 5.29 -22.90 12.92
CA LEU A 123 6.60 -23.44 12.51
C LEU A 123 6.83 -24.90 12.98
N ARG A 124 6.09 -25.35 14.01
CA ARG A 124 6.11 -26.73 14.52
C ARG A 124 5.05 -27.64 13.89
N GLY A 125 4.33 -27.16 12.88
CA GLY A 125 3.33 -27.94 12.15
C GLY A 125 1.88 -27.75 12.61
N ALA A 126 1.60 -26.83 13.54
CA ALA A 126 0.24 -26.55 14.01
C ALA A 126 -0.30 -25.30 13.31
N GLY A 127 -1.19 -25.48 12.34
CA GLY A 127 -1.89 -24.36 11.70
C GLY A 127 -2.70 -23.53 12.70
N ARG A 128 -2.73 -22.23 12.48
CA ARG A 128 -3.45 -21.27 13.33
C ARG A 128 -4.14 -20.20 12.50
N ALA A 129 -5.32 -19.81 12.94
CA ALA A 129 -6.05 -18.66 12.39
C ALA A 129 -6.24 -17.61 13.48
N VAL A 130 -5.91 -16.37 13.18
CA VAL A 130 -5.99 -15.25 14.13
C VAL A 130 -6.74 -14.08 13.48
N CYS A 131 -7.76 -13.62 14.17
CA CYS A 131 -8.52 -12.44 13.79
C CYS A 131 -8.07 -11.24 14.65
N VAL A 132 -7.62 -10.17 14.00
CA VAL A 132 -7.25 -8.91 14.67
C VAL A 132 -8.36 -7.89 14.46
N VAL A 133 -9.06 -7.56 15.52
CA VAL A 133 -10.26 -6.71 15.51
C VAL A 133 -9.98 -5.37 16.16
N GLY A 134 -10.46 -4.31 15.58
CA GLY A 134 -10.35 -2.98 16.19
C GLY A 134 -10.81 -1.84 15.29
N PRO A 135 -11.08 -0.66 15.87
CA PRO A 135 -11.52 0.51 15.12
C PRO A 135 -10.46 0.97 14.11
N PRO A 136 -10.84 1.86 13.16
CA PRO A 136 -9.89 2.46 12.23
C PRO A 136 -8.74 3.16 12.95
N GLY A 137 -7.51 3.03 12.42
CA GLY A 137 -6.35 3.73 12.94
C GLY A 137 -5.73 3.17 14.23
N ILE A 138 -6.30 2.13 14.82
CA ILE A 138 -5.86 1.55 16.10
C ILE A 138 -4.53 0.77 16.01
N GLY A 139 -4.05 0.52 14.78
CA GLY A 139 -2.79 -0.18 14.55
C GLY A 139 -2.92 -1.63 14.10
N LYS A 140 -4.07 -2.10 13.58
CA LYS A 140 -4.23 -3.47 13.05
C LYS A 140 -3.17 -3.82 12.01
N SER A 141 -3.09 -3.04 10.93
CA SER A 141 -2.12 -3.27 9.83
C SER A 141 -0.67 -3.13 10.30
N ARG A 142 -0.41 -2.28 11.29
CA ARG A 142 0.93 -2.17 11.90
C ARG A 142 1.31 -3.45 12.63
N LEU A 143 0.43 -4.00 13.44
CA LEU A 143 0.65 -5.26 14.17
C LEU A 143 0.89 -6.42 13.18
N ILE A 144 0.09 -6.50 12.11
CA ILE A 144 0.26 -7.50 11.05
C ILE A 144 1.59 -7.31 10.31
N GLY A 145 1.98 -6.08 10.00
CA GLY A 145 3.25 -5.78 9.34
C GLY A 145 4.47 -6.21 10.16
N GLU A 146 4.43 -6.03 11.49
CA GLU A 146 5.51 -6.45 12.38
C GLU A 146 5.66 -7.98 12.41
N ILE A 147 4.57 -8.74 12.57
CA ILE A 147 4.65 -10.20 12.55
C ILE A 147 5.03 -10.74 11.17
N ALA A 148 4.58 -10.10 10.09
CA ALA A 148 5.00 -10.43 8.73
C ALA A 148 6.51 -10.21 8.54
N THR A 149 7.05 -9.12 9.07
CA THR A 149 8.50 -8.84 9.05
C THR A 149 9.28 -9.91 9.82
N ILE A 150 8.81 -10.30 10.99
CA ILE A 150 9.41 -11.40 11.76
C ILE A 150 9.38 -12.71 10.96
N ALA A 151 8.27 -13.01 10.28
CA ALA A 151 8.13 -14.22 9.47
C ALA A 151 9.12 -14.23 8.30
N VAL A 152 9.20 -13.14 7.53
CA VAL A 152 10.15 -12.98 6.42
C VAL A 152 11.60 -13.11 6.90
N THR A 153 11.96 -12.44 8.00
CA THR A 153 13.31 -12.52 8.59
C THR A 153 13.69 -13.95 8.99
N ARG A 154 12.70 -14.79 9.32
CA ARG A 154 12.90 -16.21 9.62
C ARG A 154 12.78 -17.13 8.39
N GLY A 155 12.74 -16.56 7.19
CA GLY A 155 12.68 -17.31 5.93
C GLY A 155 11.31 -17.92 5.62
N THR A 156 10.23 -17.44 6.28
CA THR A 156 8.85 -17.88 6.02
C THR A 156 8.22 -16.98 4.98
N LYS A 157 7.55 -17.58 3.98
CA LYS A 157 6.81 -16.81 2.97
C LYS A 157 5.57 -16.14 3.57
N VAL A 158 5.32 -14.92 3.14
CA VAL A 158 4.12 -14.15 3.51
C VAL A 158 3.34 -13.82 2.25
N PHE A 159 2.07 -14.21 2.21
CA PHE A 159 1.14 -13.92 1.13
C PHE A 159 0.04 -13.01 1.66
N SER A 160 -0.18 -11.88 1.02
CA SER A 160 -1.12 -10.89 1.51
C SER A 160 -2.10 -10.42 0.44
N THR A 161 -3.33 -10.16 0.87
CA THR A 161 -4.36 -9.50 0.08
C THR A 161 -5.12 -8.48 0.92
N PHE A 162 -5.83 -7.58 0.24
CA PHE A 162 -6.58 -6.49 0.88
C PHE A 162 -7.99 -6.44 0.31
N CYS A 163 -8.97 -6.32 1.19
CA CYS A 163 -10.33 -6.01 0.80
C CYS A 163 -10.52 -4.49 0.79
N GLN A 164 -11.21 -3.98 -0.22
CA GLN A 164 -11.37 -2.54 -0.41
C GLN A 164 -12.85 -2.17 -0.54
N SER A 165 -13.22 -1.00 -0.05
CA SER A 165 -14.62 -0.55 -0.01
C SER A 165 -15.31 -0.48 -1.38
N HIS A 166 -14.56 -0.29 -2.47
CA HIS A 166 -15.11 -0.22 -3.82
C HIS A 166 -15.08 -1.57 -4.55
N THR A 167 -14.40 -2.58 -3.99
CA THR A 167 -14.34 -3.93 -4.58
C THR A 167 -15.27 -4.94 -3.92
N GLY A 168 -15.96 -4.55 -2.85
CA GLY A 168 -16.91 -5.42 -2.13
C GLY A 168 -18.06 -5.98 -2.99
N ASN A 169 -18.33 -5.38 -4.16
CA ASN A 169 -19.28 -5.88 -5.14
C ASN A 169 -18.63 -6.59 -6.34
N ILE A 170 -17.30 -6.79 -6.31
CA ILE A 170 -16.57 -7.48 -7.38
C ILE A 170 -16.30 -8.91 -6.92
N PRO A 171 -17.04 -9.91 -7.43
CA PRO A 171 -16.84 -11.28 -7.00
C PRO A 171 -15.42 -11.76 -7.24
N PHE A 172 -14.89 -12.53 -6.29
CA PHE A 172 -13.54 -13.12 -6.30
C PHE A 172 -12.38 -12.13 -6.20
N TYR A 173 -12.60 -10.83 -6.00
CA TYR A 173 -11.51 -9.85 -6.04
C TYR A 173 -10.41 -10.16 -5.01
N ALA A 174 -10.79 -10.33 -3.75
CA ALA A 174 -9.83 -10.55 -2.69
C ALA A 174 -9.15 -11.92 -2.77
N VAL A 175 -9.87 -12.95 -3.18
CA VAL A 175 -9.30 -14.30 -3.42
C VAL A 175 -8.32 -14.28 -4.59
N SER A 176 -8.68 -13.62 -5.71
CA SER A 176 -7.78 -13.46 -6.84
C SER A 176 -6.45 -12.82 -6.41
N GLY A 177 -6.51 -11.73 -5.63
CA GLY A 177 -5.32 -11.07 -5.11
C GLY A 177 -4.44 -12.00 -4.27
N LEU A 178 -5.04 -12.79 -3.36
CA LEU A 178 -4.28 -13.75 -2.56
C LEU A 178 -3.64 -14.84 -3.42
N LEU A 179 -4.39 -15.38 -4.37
CA LEU A 179 -3.90 -16.45 -5.25
C LEU A 179 -2.78 -15.95 -6.16
N ARG A 180 -2.89 -14.75 -6.69
CA ARG A 180 -1.79 -14.12 -7.47
C ARG A 180 -0.50 -14.05 -6.64
N ALA A 181 -0.60 -13.63 -5.37
CA ALA A 181 0.54 -13.64 -4.45
C ALA A 181 1.07 -15.06 -4.19
N VAL A 182 0.18 -16.03 -3.94
CA VAL A 182 0.55 -17.45 -3.71
C VAL A 182 1.25 -18.05 -4.91
N PHE A 183 0.75 -17.83 -6.13
CA PHE A 183 1.37 -18.31 -7.36
C PHE A 183 2.59 -17.46 -7.79
N GLU A 184 2.81 -16.29 -7.18
CA GLU A 184 3.89 -15.36 -7.50
C GLU A 184 3.84 -14.91 -8.97
N VAL A 185 2.66 -14.49 -9.44
CA VAL A 185 2.41 -14.16 -10.86
C VAL A 185 2.26 -12.66 -11.13
N ASP A 186 2.33 -11.79 -10.12
CA ASP A 186 2.07 -10.37 -10.27
C ASP A 186 3.05 -9.65 -11.21
N GLU A 187 4.30 -10.10 -11.25
CA GLU A 187 5.35 -9.51 -12.10
C GLU A 187 5.56 -10.27 -13.43
N LEU A 188 4.71 -11.26 -13.72
CA LEU A 188 4.85 -12.09 -14.90
C LEU A 188 3.88 -11.66 -16.01
N ASP A 189 4.31 -11.80 -17.26
CA ASP A 189 3.38 -11.78 -18.39
C ASP A 189 2.41 -12.98 -18.33
N ALA A 190 1.26 -12.86 -19.02
CA ALA A 190 0.20 -13.86 -18.95
C ALA A 190 0.64 -15.28 -19.35
N ALA A 191 1.58 -15.43 -20.30
CA ALA A 191 2.04 -16.74 -20.74
C ALA A 191 2.93 -17.40 -19.66
N SER A 192 3.89 -16.66 -19.13
CA SER A 192 4.77 -17.11 -18.04
C SER A 192 4.00 -17.38 -16.75
N ALA A 193 2.97 -16.58 -16.47
CA ALA A 193 2.09 -16.79 -15.34
C ALA A 193 1.30 -18.11 -15.45
N ARG A 194 0.72 -18.39 -16.62
CA ARG A 194 0.02 -19.68 -16.89
C ARG A 194 0.97 -20.87 -16.73
N GLU A 195 2.18 -20.79 -17.27
CA GLU A 195 3.17 -21.84 -17.11
C GLU A 195 3.47 -22.12 -15.63
N ARG A 196 3.66 -21.07 -14.85
CA ARG A 196 3.91 -21.17 -13.39
C ARG A 196 2.73 -21.81 -12.64
N VAL A 197 1.50 -21.43 -12.96
CA VAL A 197 0.30 -22.01 -12.35
C VAL A 197 0.23 -23.50 -12.66
N ARG A 198 0.43 -23.90 -13.92
CA ARG A 198 0.41 -25.31 -14.35
C ARG A 198 1.53 -26.13 -13.68
N ALA A 199 2.71 -25.58 -13.55
CA ALA A 199 3.82 -26.24 -12.85
C ALA A 199 3.52 -26.52 -11.37
N ARG A 200 2.70 -25.69 -10.72
CA ARG A 200 2.28 -25.88 -9.32
C ARG A 200 1.07 -26.79 -9.14
N LEU A 201 0.29 -27.02 -10.21
CA LEU A 201 -0.91 -27.83 -10.23
C LEU A 201 -0.84 -28.92 -11.31
N PRO A 202 0.14 -29.82 -11.28
CA PRO A 202 0.42 -30.77 -12.37
C PRO A 202 -0.70 -31.80 -12.60
N GLY A 203 -1.64 -31.95 -11.67
CA GLY A 203 -2.78 -32.88 -11.78
C GLY A 203 -4.14 -32.21 -11.96
N ALA A 204 -4.16 -30.89 -12.19
CA ALA A 204 -5.41 -30.16 -12.34
C ALA A 204 -6.05 -30.40 -13.71
N ASP A 205 -7.36 -30.47 -13.75
CA ASP A 205 -8.15 -30.57 -14.98
C ASP A 205 -7.97 -29.30 -15.84
N THR A 206 -7.93 -29.48 -17.17
CA THR A 206 -7.69 -28.35 -18.10
C THR A 206 -8.79 -27.30 -18.02
N GLU A 207 -10.06 -27.69 -17.87
CA GLU A 207 -11.16 -26.74 -17.74
C GLU A 207 -11.07 -25.97 -16.41
N ASP A 208 -10.66 -26.64 -15.32
CA ASP A 208 -10.46 -26.01 -14.02
C ASP A 208 -9.30 -24.99 -14.09
N LEU A 209 -8.23 -25.29 -14.83
CA LEU A 209 -7.13 -24.36 -15.06
C LEU A 209 -7.58 -23.13 -15.87
N VAL A 210 -8.46 -23.28 -16.86
CA VAL A 210 -9.04 -22.13 -17.60
C VAL A 210 -9.87 -21.25 -16.67
N LEU A 211 -10.65 -21.83 -15.74
CA LEU A 211 -11.38 -21.08 -14.73
C LEU A 211 -10.45 -20.32 -13.77
N LEU A 212 -9.33 -20.95 -13.41
CA LEU A 212 -8.32 -20.31 -12.55
C LEU A 212 -7.56 -19.21 -13.30
N ASP A 213 -7.19 -19.43 -14.56
CA ASP A 213 -6.54 -18.42 -15.41
C ASP A 213 -7.45 -17.17 -15.58
N ASP A 214 -8.78 -17.38 -15.73
CA ASP A 214 -9.75 -16.28 -15.76
C ASP A 214 -9.85 -15.54 -14.43
N LEU A 215 -9.85 -16.30 -13.31
CA LEU A 215 -9.83 -15.72 -11.96
C LEU A 215 -8.60 -14.87 -11.70
N LEU A 216 -7.42 -15.34 -12.16
CA LEU A 216 -6.15 -14.65 -12.00
C LEU A 216 -5.95 -13.51 -13.03
N GLY A 217 -6.85 -13.38 -14.01
CA GLY A 217 -6.72 -12.37 -15.07
C GLY A 217 -5.58 -12.65 -16.08
N ILE A 218 -5.18 -13.91 -16.21
CA ILE A 218 -4.09 -14.36 -17.10
C ILE A 218 -4.56 -15.26 -18.24
N ARG A 219 -5.88 -15.40 -18.43
CA ARG A 219 -6.50 -16.25 -19.46
C ARG A 219 -6.09 -15.82 -20.87
N ASP A 220 -5.85 -16.79 -21.75
CA ASP A 220 -5.68 -16.51 -23.16
C ASP A 220 -7.04 -16.16 -23.79
N GLY A 221 -7.05 -15.16 -24.66
CA GLY A 221 -8.28 -14.76 -25.36
C GLY A 221 -8.86 -15.83 -26.29
N ALA A 222 -8.07 -16.84 -26.67
CA ALA A 222 -8.49 -17.98 -27.47
C ALA A 222 -9.17 -19.07 -26.65
N ASP A 223 -8.99 -19.11 -25.33
CA ASP A 223 -9.61 -20.13 -24.47
C ASP A 223 -11.08 -19.79 -24.22
N GLU A 224 -11.97 -20.72 -24.54
CA GLU A 224 -13.40 -20.60 -24.18
C GLU A 224 -13.59 -20.93 -22.70
N LEU A 225 -14.34 -20.06 -22.01
CA LEU A 225 -14.70 -20.31 -20.61
C LEU A 225 -15.72 -21.47 -20.54
N PRO A 226 -15.46 -22.48 -19.70
CA PRO A 226 -16.44 -23.55 -19.47
C PRO A 226 -17.78 -22.98 -18.98
N VAL A 227 -18.87 -23.45 -19.57
CA VAL A 227 -20.23 -23.08 -19.18
C VAL A 227 -20.60 -23.87 -17.95
N VAL A 228 -20.35 -23.33 -16.77
CA VAL A 228 -20.70 -23.94 -15.49
C VAL A 228 -21.56 -22.99 -14.66
N ASP A 229 -22.44 -23.52 -13.84
CA ASP A 229 -23.19 -22.69 -12.91
C ASP A 229 -22.26 -22.04 -11.85
N PRO A 230 -22.67 -20.90 -11.27
CA PRO A 230 -21.79 -20.17 -10.34
C PRO A 230 -21.34 -20.99 -9.13
N GLU A 231 -22.18 -21.88 -8.62
CA GLU A 231 -21.87 -22.70 -7.46
C GLU A 231 -20.88 -23.82 -7.81
N ALA A 232 -21.04 -24.46 -8.98
CA ALA A 232 -20.09 -25.43 -9.48
C ALA A 232 -18.73 -24.78 -9.76
N ARG A 233 -18.71 -23.56 -10.33
CA ARG A 233 -17.49 -22.78 -10.54
C ARG A 233 -16.78 -22.50 -9.21
N ARG A 234 -17.52 -22.06 -8.19
CA ARG A 234 -16.95 -21.80 -6.86
C ARG A 234 -16.33 -23.07 -6.28
N ARG A 235 -17.04 -24.22 -6.31
CA ARG A 235 -16.52 -25.49 -5.78
C ARG A 235 -15.28 -25.99 -6.53
N ARG A 236 -15.23 -25.81 -7.87
CA ARG A 236 -14.07 -26.19 -8.68
C ARG A 236 -12.86 -25.34 -8.32
N LEU A 237 -13.03 -24.01 -8.20
CA LEU A 237 -11.98 -23.10 -7.79
C LEU A 237 -11.49 -23.36 -6.36
N ALA A 238 -12.39 -23.63 -5.41
CA ALA A 238 -12.01 -23.96 -4.04
C ALA A 238 -11.08 -25.17 -3.97
N ARG A 239 -11.40 -26.27 -4.73
CA ARG A 239 -10.52 -27.46 -4.80
C ARG A 239 -9.12 -27.13 -5.36
N LEU A 240 -9.03 -26.25 -6.36
CA LEU A 240 -7.75 -25.82 -6.90
C LEU A 240 -6.95 -25.00 -5.87
N VAL A 241 -7.63 -24.15 -5.12
CA VAL A 241 -7.01 -23.36 -4.04
C VAL A 241 -6.47 -24.30 -2.95
N ASP A 242 -7.27 -25.29 -2.52
CA ASP A 242 -6.83 -26.28 -1.53
C ASP A 242 -5.62 -27.07 -2.03
N SER A 243 -5.63 -27.48 -3.32
CA SER A 243 -4.50 -28.17 -3.94
C SER A 243 -3.26 -27.28 -4.02
N ALA A 244 -3.43 -26.01 -4.41
CA ALA A 244 -2.31 -25.05 -4.49
C ALA A 244 -1.67 -24.80 -3.14
N VAL A 245 -2.48 -24.60 -2.10
CA VAL A 245 -2.04 -24.36 -0.73
C VAL A 245 -1.44 -25.63 -0.12
N GLY A 246 -2.07 -26.78 -0.33
CA GLY A 246 -1.57 -28.08 0.13
C GLY A 246 -0.23 -28.49 -0.49
N SER A 247 0.09 -27.98 -1.68
CA SER A 247 1.40 -28.19 -2.32
C SER A 247 2.54 -27.39 -1.68
N LEU A 248 2.25 -26.41 -0.82
CA LEU A 248 3.24 -25.65 -0.09
C LEU A 248 3.73 -26.47 1.12
N SER A 249 4.79 -27.22 0.92
CA SER A 249 5.40 -28.10 1.94
C SER A 249 6.11 -27.35 3.08
N ARG A 250 6.09 -26.02 3.10
CA ARG A 250 6.80 -25.17 4.07
C ARG A 250 5.80 -24.27 4.81
N PRO A 251 6.11 -23.91 6.07
CA PRO A 251 5.32 -22.94 6.80
C PRO A 251 5.14 -21.64 6.01
N ALA A 252 3.94 -21.09 6.04
CA ALA A 252 3.60 -19.84 5.39
C ALA A 252 2.67 -18.98 6.25
N VAL A 253 2.70 -17.67 6.02
CA VAL A 253 1.77 -16.71 6.64
C VAL A 253 0.86 -16.17 5.55
N TYR A 254 -0.45 -16.24 5.78
CA TYR A 254 -1.47 -15.69 4.90
C TYR A 254 -2.13 -14.51 5.58
N VAL A 255 -2.22 -13.38 4.90
CA VAL A 255 -2.78 -12.14 5.43
C VAL A 255 -3.95 -11.69 4.58
N VAL A 256 -5.11 -11.49 5.20
CA VAL A 256 -6.30 -10.90 4.57
C VAL A 256 -6.70 -9.67 5.37
N GLU A 257 -6.40 -8.50 4.84
CA GLU A 257 -6.69 -7.26 5.54
C GLU A 257 -8.05 -6.67 5.17
N ASP A 258 -8.69 -6.03 6.17
CA ASP A 258 -9.93 -5.27 6.06
C ASP A 258 -11.11 -6.07 5.46
N VAL A 259 -11.31 -7.32 5.93
CA VAL A 259 -12.37 -8.21 5.42
C VAL A 259 -13.80 -7.69 5.63
N HIS A 260 -14.01 -6.60 6.36
CA HIS A 260 -15.31 -5.90 6.40
C HIS A 260 -15.70 -5.28 5.04
N TRP A 261 -14.80 -5.32 4.04
CA TRP A 261 -15.04 -4.93 2.65
C TRP A 261 -14.98 -6.12 1.67
N VAL A 262 -14.94 -7.36 2.17
CA VAL A 262 -14.88 -8.55 1.32
C VAL A 262 -16.18 -8.73 0.54
N ASP A 263 -16.08 -9.24 -0.68
CA ASP A 263 -17.26 -9.70 -1.43
C ASP A 263 -17.74 -11.08 -0.93
N ASP A 264 -19.04 -11.34 -1.04
CA ASP A 264 -19.68 -12.56 -0.50
C ASP A 264 -19.06 -13.86 -1.02
N VAL A 265 -18.58 -13.86 -2.26
CA VAL A 265 -17.99 -15.06 -2.88
C VAL A 265 -16.59 -15.30 -2.33
N SER A 266 -15.75 -14.25 -2.28
CA SER A 266 -14.44 -14.32 -1.64
C SER A 266 -14.55 -14.70 -0.17
N GLU A 267 -15.53 -14.15 0.56
CA GLU A 267 -15.75 -14.50 1.95
C GLU A 267 -15.96 -15.99 2.15
N SER A 268 -16.86 -16.58 1.35
CA SER A 268 -17.16 -18.02 1.41
C SER A 268 -15.92 -18.88 1.11
N MET A 269 -15.12 -18.48 0.11
CA MET A 269 -13.88 -19.18 -0.24
C MET A 269 -12.80 -19.05 0.84
N PHE A 270 -12.69 -17.89 1.48
CA PHE A 270 -11.75 -17.72 2.60
C PHE A 270 -12.12 -18.58 3.81
N VAL A 271 -13.42 -18.77 4.10
CA VAL A 271 -13.87 -19.69 5.16
C VAL A 271 -13.44 -21.12 4.85
N GLU A 272 -13.62 -21.58 3.61
CA GLU A 272 -13.17 -22.92 3.17
C GLU A 272 -11.63 -23.02 3.26
N LEU A 273 -10.90 -22.03 2.74
CA LEU A 273 -9.44 -21.97 2.80
C LEU A 273 -8.90 -22.00 4.24
N MET A 274 -9.50 -21.25 5.16
CA MET A 274 -9.09 -21.26 6.57
C MET A 274 -9.23 -22.64 7.18
N SER A 275 -10.32 -23.35 6.87
CA SER A 275 -10.54 -24.71 7.35
C SER A 275 -9.49 -25.69 6.82
N ALA A 276 -9.12 -25.54 5.53
CA ALA A 276 -8.06 -26.36 4.92
C ALA A 276 -6.67 -26.03 5.52
N LEU A 277 -6.38 -24.75 5.73
CA LEU A 277 -5.11 -24.27 6.29
C LEU A 277 -4.89 -24.69 7.76
N ALA A 278 -5.97 -24.85 8.54
CA ALA A 278 -5.87 -25.30 9.94
C ALA A 278 -5.17 -26.67 10.06
N ALA A 279 -5.24 -27.52 9.05
CA ALA A 279 -4.58 -28.83 8.99
C ALA A 279 -3.12 -28.74 8.48
N THR A 280 -2.61 -27.56 8.15
CA THR A 280 -1.27 -27.34 7.57
C THR A 280 -0.37 -26.54 8.53
N SER A 281 0.89 -26.31 8.14
CA SER A 281 1.81 -25.40 8.83
C SER A 281 1.58 -23.95 8.38
N ALA A 282 0.36 -23.43 8.53
CA ALA A 282 -0.02 -22.08 8.10
C ALA A 282 -0.45 -21.20 9.27
N LEU A 283 -0.04 -19.93 9.25
CA LEU A 283 -0.62 -18.88 10.09
C LEU A 283 -1.50 -17.99 9.21
N VAL A 284 -2.79 -17.95 9.49
CA VAL A 284 -3.75 -17.08 8.80
C VAL A 284 -4.06 -15.88 9.69
N LEU A 285 -3.84 -14.69 9.17
CA LEU A 285 -4.08 -13.43 9.85
C LEU A 285 -5.17 -12.66 9.12
N ILE A 286 -6.24 -12.32 9.83
CA ILE A 286 -7.39 -11.60 9.28
C ILE A 286 -7.60 -10.33 10.07
N THR A 287 -7.84 -9.20 9.39
CA THR A 287 -8.18 -7.95 10.08
C THR A 287 -9.57 -7.47 9.71
N TYR A 288 -10.32 -6.98 10.69
CA TYR A 288 -11.62 -6.35 10.46
C TYR A 288 -11.99 -5.35 11.54
N ARG A 289 -13.07 -4.60 11.27
CA ARG A 289 -13.66 -3.65 12.23
C ARG A 289 -14.68 -4.33 13.13
N PRO A 290 -14.93 -3.79 14.34
CA PRO A 290 -15.90 -4.37 15.28
C PRO A 290 -17.31 -4.54 14.75
N GLU A 291 -17.69 -3.76 13.73
CA GLU A 291 -19.02 -3.79 13.10
C GLU A 291 -19.24 -4.99 12.17
N TYR A 292 -18.16 -5.61 11.71
CA TYR A 292 -18.24 -6.76 10.80
C TYR A 292 -18.87 -7.97 11.49
N ARG A 293 -19.84 -8.58 10.80
CA ARG A 293 -20.61 -9.74 11.30
C ARG A 293 -20.62 -10.91 10.30
N GLY A 294 -19.75 -10.86 9.29
CA GLY A 294 -19.68 -11.87 8.26
C GLY A 294 -19.17 -13.23 8.74
N ALA A 295 -19.11 -14.18 7.84
CA ALA A 295 -18.79 -15.58 8.14
C ALA A 295 -17.36 -15.74 8.70
N LEU A 296 -16.39 -14.94 8.22
CA LEU A 296 -15.01 -14.97 8.69
C LEU A 296 -14.85 -14.58 10.17
N SER A 297 -15.80 -13.84 10.75
CA SER A 297 -15.79 -13.53 12.19
C SER A 297 -16.24 -14.70 13.08
N ARG A 298 -16.72 -15.79 12.49
CA ARG A 298 -17.32 -16.96 13.16
C ARG A 298 -16.62 -18.27 12.82
N VAL A 299 -15.48 -18.21 12.14
CA VAL A 299 -14.74 -19.43 11.78
C VAL A 299 -14.33 -20.14 13.07
N ALA A 300 -14.72 -21.40 13.18
CA ALA A 300 -14.35 -22.25 14.29
C ALA A 300 -12.80 -22.32 14.41
N GLU A 301 -12.31 -22.37 15.66
CA GLU A 301 -10.88 -22.47 15.96
C GLU A 301 -10.03 -21.21 15.63
N SER A 302 -10.65 -20.08 15.20
CA SER A 302 -9.92 -18.81 15.11
C SER A 302 -9.78 -18.17 16.50
N GLU A 303 -8.56 -17.72 16.79
CA GLU A 303 -8.29 -16.93 17.97
C GLU A 303 -8.51 -15.44 17.66
N VAL A 304 -9.01 -14.67 18.62
CA VAL A 304 -9.38 -13.25 18.37
C VAL A 304 -8.56 -12.33 19.27
N ILE A 305 -7.86 -11.38 18.66
CA ILE A 305 -7.23 -10.25 19.33
C ILE A 305 -8.10 -9.02 19.13
N VAL A 306 -8.61 -8.44 20.21
CA VAL A 306 -9.33 -7.17 20.17
C VAL A 306 -8.37 -6.06 20.56
N LEU A 307 -8.04 -5.18 19.60
CA LEU A 307 -7.19 -4.03 19.86
C LEU A 307 -8.01 -2.88 20.49
N ALA A 308 -7.78 -2.66 21.77
CA ALA A 308 -8.32 -1.49 22.46
C ALA A 308 -7.48 -0.23 22.18
N PRO A 309 -8.03 0.99 22.44
CA PRO A 309 -7.21 2.20 22.51
C PRO A 309 -6.02 2.00 23.47
N LEU A 310 -4.90 2.66 23.19
CA LEU A 310 -3.74 2.64 24.06
C LEU A 310 -4.13 3.10 25.47
N ASP A 311 -3.50 2.57 26.51
CA ASP A 311 -3.70 3.11 27.85
C ASP A 311 -3.03 4.49 28.03
N GLY A 312 -3.21 5.12 29.18
CA GLY A 312 -2.69 6.46 29.42
C GLY A 312 -1.17 6.55 29.32
N SER A 313 -0.47 5.52 29.81
CA SER A 313 1.00 5.46 29.78
C SER A 313 1.52 5.21 28.36
N GLN A 314 0.87 4.31 27.64
CA GLN A 314 1.17 3.97 26.26
C GLN A 314 0.88 5.16 25.30
N GLY A 315 -0.23 5.86 25.51
CA GLY A 315 -0.56 7.08 24.75
C GLY A 315 0.48 8.19 24.96
N SER A 316 0.91 8.39 26.19
CA SER A 316 1.98 9.35 26.53
C SER A 316 3.33 8.92 25.94
N ALA A 317 3.68 7.64 26.01
CA ALA A 317 4.88 7.10 25.39
C ALA A 317 4.88 7.28 23.86
N LEU A 318 3.71 7.05 23.21
CA LEU A 318 3.57 7.28 21.78
C LEU A 318 3.79 8.76 21.40
N THR A 319 3.15 9.68 22.11
CA THR A 319 3.32 11.12 21.83
C THR A 319 4.74 11.58 22.12
N ALA A 320 5.39 11.08 23.15
CA ALA A 320 6.80 11.34 23.44
C ALA A 320 7.72 10.81 22.31
N ALA A 321 7.45 9.60 21.79
CA ALA A 321 8.20 9.05 20.68
C ALA A 321 7.98 9.83 19.36
N LEU A 322 6.79 10.41 19.18
CA LEU A 322 6.48 11.25 18.01
C LEU A 322 7.15 12.61 18.10
N LEU A 323 7.08 13.27 19.26
CA LEU A 323 7.55 14.65 19.46
C LEU A 323 9.01 14.74 19.86
N GLY A 324 9.52 13.76 20.59
CA GLY A 324 10.83 13.82 21.23
C GLY A 324 10.75 14.26 22.69
N THR A 325 11.91 14.55 23.27
CA THR A 325 12.06 14.86 24.70
C THR A 325 12.29 16.34 24.99
N ASP A 326 12.14 17.23 24.00
CA ASP A 326 12.35 18.66 24.20
C ASP A 326 11.29 19.22 25.15
N PRO A 327 11.69 19.98 26.20
CA PRO A 327 10.75 20.52 27.19
C PRO A 327 9.65 21.41 26.59
N SER A 328 9.91 22.06 25.45
CA SER A 328 8.93 22.91 24.76
C SER A 328 7.73 22.14 24.22
N THR A 329 7.84 20.83 24.03
CA THR A 329 6.78 19.98 23.52
C THR A 329 5.96 19.27 24.59
N ALA A 330 6.38 19.32 25.87
CA ALA A 330 5.76 18.54 26.95
C ALA A 330 4.27 18.84 27.16
N GLY A 331 3.87 20.11 27.14
CA GLY A 331 2.46 20.51 27.26
C GLY A 331 1.63 20.04 26.05
N LEU A 332 2.23 20.07 24.87
CA LEU A 332 1.59 19.62 23.63
C LEU A 332 1.39 18.12 23.60
N ALA A 333 2.34 17.34 24.13
CA ALA A 333 2.25 15.89 24.21
C ALA A 333 1.01 15.42 24.98
N MET A 334 0.71 16.07 26.11
CA MET A 334 -0.51 15.78 26.88
C MET A 334 -1.78 16.10 26.11
N GLN A 335 -1.85 17.27 25.49
CA GLN A 335 -3.02 17.69 24.69
C GLN A 335 -3.26 16.75 23.51
N ILE A 336 -2.21 16.32 22.81
CA ILE A 336 -2.30 15.38 21.69
C ILE A 336 -2.79 14.00 22.17
N ALA A 337 -2.20 13.47 23.26
CA ALA A 337 -2.61 12.19 23.80
C ALA A 337 -4.10 12.14 24.17
N GLU A 338 -4.61 13.22 24.78
CA GLU A 338 -6.01 13.37 25.14
C GLU A 338 -6.91 13.45 23.91
N ARG A 339 -6.61 14.37 22.97
CA ARG A 339 -7.43 14.61 21.77
C ARG A 339 -7.40 13.50 20.75
N ALA A 340 -6.28 12.79 20.64
CA ALA A 340 -6.19 11.60 19.84
C ALA A 340 -7.04 10.43 20.37
N ALA A 341 -7.69 10.57 21.52
CA ALA A 341 -8.44 9.51 22.21
C ALA A 341 -7.61 8.21 22.30
N ARG A 342 -6.30 8.34 22.46
CA ARG A 342 -5.33 7.24 22.56
C ARG A 342 -5.29 6.34 21.30
N ASN A 343 -5.71 6.88 20.15
CA ASN A 343 -5.62 6.22 18.86
C ASN A 343 -4.30 6.64 18.17
N PRO A 344 -3.40 5.70 17.84
CA PRO A 344 -2.09 6.03 17.28
C PRO A 344 -2.14 6.87 16.00
N PHE A 345 -3.01 6.52 15.07
CA PHE A 345 -3.16 7.28 13.82
C PHE A 345 -3.59 8.72 14.08
N PHE A 346 -4.47 8.94 15.05
CA PHE A 346 -4.95 10.28 15.36
C PHE A 346 -3.84 11.13 15.97
N ALA A 347 -3.01 10.54 16.82
CA ALA A 347 -1.84 11.24 17.37
C ALA A 347 -0.87 11.63 16.25
N GLU A 348 -0.58 10.74 15.31
CA GLU A 348 0.27 11.03 14.16
C GLU A 348 -0.28 12.14 13.26
N GLU A 349 -1.58 12.12 12.96
CA GLU A 349 -2.21 13.15 12.12
C GLU A 349 -2.21 14.54 12.80
N ILE A 350 -2.42 14.59 14.11
CA ILE A 350 -2.33 15.85 14.87
C ILE A 350 -0.90 16.39 14.83
N VAL A 351 0.10 15.57 15.11
CA VAL A 351 1.52 15.99 15.05
C VAL A 351 1.86 16.53 13.66
N ARG A 352 1.40 15.85 12.62
CA ARG A 352 1.63 16.26 11.23
C ARG A 352 0.98 17.61 10.90
N ASP A 353 -0.28 17.84 11.31
CA ASP A 353 -0.92 19.16 11.15
C ASP A 353 -0.13 20.27 11.83
N LEU A 354 0.41 20.00 13.02
CA LEU A 354 1.22 20.97 13.75
C LEU A 354 2.55 21.29 13.05
N VAL A 355 3.17 20.31 12.40
CA VAL A 355 4.36 20.50 11.56
C VAL A 355 4.04 21.33 10.32
N GLU A 356 2.95 20.99 9.60
CA GLU A 356 2.50 21.74 8.43
C GLU A 356 2.13 23.20 8.74
N ARG A 357 1.71 23.47 9.97
CA ARG A 357 1.43 24.84 10.49
C ARG A 357 2.68 25.56 10.98
N ASN A 358 3.87 24.97 10.87
CA ASN A 358 5.11 25.50 11.42
C ASN A 358 5.03 25.82 12.93
N ILE A 359 4.28 25.02 13.68
CA ILE A 359 4.21 25.07 15.15
C ILE A 359 5.30 24.16 15.73
N LEU A 360 5.53 23.02 15.09
CA LEU A 360 6.61 22.11 15.38
C LEU A 360 7.67 22.23 14.29
N GLU A 361 8.93 22.38 14.69
CA GLU A 361 10.08 22.41 13.81
C GLU A 361 11.05 21.27 14.18
N GLY A 362 11.72 20.69 13.19
CA GLY A 362 12.67 19.58 13.38
C GLY A 362 12.26 18.31 12.67
N ARG A 363 12.64 17.16 13.21
CA ARG A 363 12.35 15.83 12.68
C ARG A 363 11.48 15.06 13.67
N ARG A 364 10.83 14.02 13.20
CA ARG A 364 10.08 13.09 14.04
C ARG A 364 10.97 12.56 15.18
N GLY A 365 10.50 12.70 16.40
CA GLY A 365 11.25 12.36 17.62
C GLY A 365 12.22 13.41 18.12
N GLU A 366 12.35 14.56 17.42
CA GLU A 366 13.26 15.66 17.75
C GLU A 366 12.61 17.04 17.48
N TYR A 367 11.29 17.13 17.66
CA TYR A 367 10.57 18.39 17.43
C TYR A 367 10.78 19.38 18.57
N VAL A 368 10.81 20.65 18.18
CA VAL A 368 10.83 21.81 19.08
C VAL A 368 9.60 22.66 18.81
N CYS A 369 8.89 23.08 19.84
CA CYS A 369 7.77 24.01 19.74
C CYS A 369 8.26 25.43 20.05
N ARG A 370 8.17 26.33 19.07
CA ARG A 370 8.59 27.73 19.23
C ARG A 370 7.48 28.65 19.71
N ARG A 371 6.26 28.15 19.85
CA ARG A 371 5.11 28.91 20.32
C ARG A 371 4.75 28.48 21.74
N ASP A 372 4.10 29.38 22.46
CA ASP A 372 3.52 28.98 23.74
C ASP A 372 2.48 27.87 23.49
N THR A 373 2.68 26.73 24.13
CA THR A 373 1.79 25.57 23.99
C THR A 373 0.36 25.84 24.46
N ALA A 374 0.16 26.84 25.32
CA ALA A 374 -1.17 27.29 25.74
C ALA A 374 -1.97 27.98 24.62
N GLU A 375 -1.27 28.60 23.65
CA GLU A 375 -1.89 29.27 22.50
C GLU A 375 -2.08 28.32 21.28
N VAL A 376 -1.53 27.11 21.34
CA VAL A 376 -1.63 26.16 20.25
C VAL A 376 -2.99 25.47 20.25
N THR A 377 -3.79 25.77 19.22
CA THR A 377 -5.06 25.09 19.02
C THR A 377 -4.84 23.73 18.35
N VAL A 378 -5.04 22.66 19.10
CA VAL A 378 -5.09 21.28 18.57
C VAL A 378 -6.52 21.00 18.08
N PRO A 379 -6.72 20.47 16.86
CA PRO A 379 -8.06 20.17 16.33
C PRO A 379 -8.86 19.22 17.21
N ALA A 380 -10.19 19.44 17.29
CA ALA A 380 -11.06 18.63 18.13
C ALA A 380 -11.34 17.22 17.58
N THR A 381 -11.26 17.06 16.24
CA THR A 381 -11.50 15.78 15.57
C THR A 381 -10.48 15.55 14.46
N VAL A 382 -10.20 14.27 14.19
CA VAL A 382 -9.28 13.88 13.13
C VAL A 382 -9.83 14.21 11.75
N GLN A 383 -11.16 14.12 11.56
CA GLN A 383 -11.78 14.53 10.31
C GLN A 383 -11.53 16.01 10.02
N ALA A 384 -11.65 16.87 11.03
CA ALA A 384 -11.34 18.29 10.91
C ALA A 384 -9.85 18.52 10.60
N THR A 385 -8.94 17.76 11.21
CA THR A 385 -7.50 17.80 10.93
C THR A 385 -7.23 17.44 9.47
N ILE A 386 -7.75 16.31 9.03
CA ILE A 386 -7.59 15.83 7.64
C ILE A 386 -8.20 16.83 6.65
N ALA A 387 -9.42 17.32 6.92
CA ALA A 387 -10.09 18.31 6.06
C ALA A 387 -9.26 19.58 5.93
N THR A 388 -8.73 20.10 7.04
CA THR A 388 -7.85 21.28 7.03
C THR A 388 -6.58 21.05 6.22
N ARG A 389 -5.96 19.85 6.30
CA ARG A 389 -4.80 19.48 5.49
C ARG A 389 -5.15 19.41 4.01
N ILE A 390 -6.28 18.81 3.65
CA ILE A 390 -6.78 18.76 2.28
C ILE A 390 -7.05 20.17 1.73
N ASP A 391 -7.56 21.07 2.56
CA ASP A 391 -7.86 22.46 2.16
C ASP A 391 -6.60 23.30 1.90
N ARG A 392 -5.47 22.94 2.48
CA ARG A 392 -4.16 23.59 2.23
C ARG A 392 -3.48 23.12 0.94
N LEU A 393 -3.93 22.03 0.36
CA LEU A 393 -3.40 21.57 -0.91
C LEU A 393 -3.62 22.61 -2.01
N GLY A 394 -2.64 22.73 -2.89
CA GLY A 394 -2.82 23.48 -4.14
C GLY A 394 -3.99 22.92 -4.96
N PRO A 395 -4.65 23.76 -5.79
CA PRO A 395 -5.84 23.33 -6.56
C PRO A 395 -5.62 22.10 -7.42
N GLY A 396 -4.39 21.88 -7.88
CA GLY A 396 -3.96 20.70 -8.65
C GLY A 396 -4.02 19.44 -7.83
N ALA A 397 -3.32 19.44 -6.69
CA ALA A 397 -3.22 18.31 -5.76
C ALA A 397 -4.59 17.98 -5.16
N LYS A 398 -5.38 18.98 -4.78
CA LYS A 398 -6.75 18.76 -4.25
C LYS A 398 -7.65 18.06 -5.26
N ARG A 399 -7.62 18.47 -6.53
CA ARG A 399 -8.38 17.78 -7.60
C ARG A 399 -7.89 16.37 -7.84
N THR A 400 -6.57 16.14 -7.85
CA THR A 400 -5.97 14.81 -7.96
C THR A 400 -6.43 13.89 -6.82
N LEU A 401 -6.40 14.38 -5.57
CA LEU A 401 -6.85 13.64 -4.40
C LEU A 401 -8.34 13.28 -4.49
N ASN A 402 -9.17 14.20 -4.97
CA ASN A 402 -10.59 14.01 -5.15
C ASN A 402 -10.90 12.91 -6.17
N ILE A 403 -10.19 12.89 -7.31
CA ILE A 403 -10.33 11.82 -8.31
C ILE A 403 -9.84 10.50 -7.74
N ALA A 404 -8.68 10.49 -7.09
CA ALA A 404 -8.14 9.30 -6.43
C ALA A 404 -9.12 8.71 -5.39
N ALA A 405 -9.80 9.57 -4.62
CA ALA A 405 -10.81 9.15 -3.64
C ALA A 405 -12.03 8.47 -4.28
N VAL A 406 -12.38 8.87 -5.51
CA VAL A 406 -13.44 8.23 -6.31
C VAL A 406 -12.97 6.89 -6.88
N ILE A 407 -11.73 6.80 -7.37
CA ILE A 407 -11.16 5.53 -7.86
C ILE A 407 -11.13 4.49 -6.76
N GLY A 408 -10.55 4.78 -5.60
CA GLY A 408 -10.49 3.80 -4.53
C GLY A 408 -9.47 4.13 -3.43
N SER A 409 -9.32 3.22 -2.47
CA SER A 409 -8.28 3.31 -1.43
C SER A 409 -6.88 3.00 -1.96
N ARG A 410 -6.81 2.22 -3.02
CA ARG A 410 -5.65 2.03 -3.90
C ARG A 410 -6.05 2.41 -5.31
N PHE A 411 -5.14 2.97 -6.06
CA PHE A 411 -5.42 3.40 -7.42
C PHE A 411 -4.14 3.41 -8.26
N ASN A 412 -4.31 3.19 -9.55
CA ASN A 412 -3.23 3.23 -10.51
C ASN A 412 -3.09 4.66 -11.06
N ALA A 413 -1.86 5.15 -11.17
CA ALA A 413 -1.55 6.46 -11.70
C ALA A 413 -1.96 6.61 -13.18
N GLU A 414 -1.90 5.54 -13.97
CA GLU A 414 -2.31 5.56 -15.36
C GLU A 414 -3.82 5.79 -15.50
N LEU A 415 -4.64 5.06 -14.70
CA LEU A 415 -6.09 5.27 -14.67
C LEU A 415 -6.45 6.69 -14.20
N LEU A 416 -5.69 7.22 -13.25
CA LEU A 416 -5.87 8.59 -12.78
C LEU A 416 -5.47 9.60 -13.88
N ALA A 417 -4.43 9.31 -14.67
CA ALA A 417 -3.98 10.11 -15.79
C ALA A 417 -4.98 10.09 -16.97
N ASP A 418 -5.68 8.98 -17.18
CA ASP A 418 -6.76 8.86 -18.18
C ASP A 418 -7.95 9.78 -17.85
N VAL A 419 -8.20 10.04 -16.58
CA VAL A 419 -9.24 10.98 -16.11
C VAL A 419 -8.72 12.42 -16.05
N ARG A 420 -7.43 12.59 -15.78
CA ARG A 420 -6.75 13.88 -15.65
C ARG A 420 -5.31 13.82 -16.17
N SER A 421 -5.02 14.56 -17.19
CA SER A 421 -3.76 14.53 -17.96
C SER A 421 -2.50 14.86 -17.16
N ASP A 422 -2.59 15.45 -15.97
CA ASP A 422 -1.42 15.80 -15.14
C ASP A 422 -1.79 15.69 -13.65
N PRO A 423 -1.77 14.48 -13.08
CA PRO A 423 -2.07 14.29 -11.67
C PRO A 423 -0.88 14.72 -10.78
N ALA A 424 -1.13 15.62 -9.83
CA ALA A 424 -0.16 16.11 -8.86
C ALA A 424 0.11 15.04 -7.77
N LEU A 425 0.63 13.88 -8.16
CA LEU A 425 0.87 12.75 -7.24
C LEU A 425 2.02 13.04 -6.27
N ALA A 426 3.07 13.72 -6.75
CA ALA A 426 4.21 14.08 -5.91
C ALA A 426 3.78 14.97 -4.74
N ASP A 427 2.95 15.99 -5.00
CA ASP A 427 2.43 16.88 -3.95
C ASP A 427 1.61 16.12 -2.91
N LEU A 428 0.88 15.08 -3.31
CA LEU A 428 0.08 14.25 -2.41
C LEU A 428 0.93 13.28 -1.59
N VAL A 429 2.03 12.80 -2.16
CA VAL A 429 3.03 11.97 -1.44
C VAL A 429 3.79 12.84 -0.44
N ASP A 430 4.21 14.03 -0.84
CA ASP A 430 4.92 14.99 0.04
C ASP A 430 4.01 15.45 1.18
N ALA A 431 2.72 15.70 0.89
CA ALA A 431 1.71 15.97 1.92
C ALA A 431 1.36 14.72 2.75
N GLU A 432 1.98 13.59 2.48
CA GLU A 432 1.73 12.32 3.15
C GLU A 432 0.25 11.89 3.22
N LEU A 433 -0.54 12.22 2.22
CA LEU A 433 -1.93 11.80 2.10
C LEU A 433 -2.08 10.48 1.34
N ILE A 434 -1.12 10.22 0.44
CA ILE A 434 -1.02 8.95 -0.30
C ILE A 434 0.42 8.41 -0.19
N GLU A 435 0.60 7.15 -0.57
CA GLU A 435 1.91 6.51 -0.67
C GLU A 435 1.98 5.64 -1.94
N GLY A 436 3.15 5.55 -2.56
CA GLY A 436 3.43 4.58 -3.61
C GLY A 436 3.56 3.19 -3.00
N LEU A 437 2.94 2.18 -3.61
CA LEU A 437 2.96 0.81 -3.08
C LEU A 437 4.27 0.09 -3.41
N ASP A 438 4.87 0.44 -4.54
CA ASP A 438 6.14 -0.12 -5.02
C ASP A 438 6.91 0.96 -5.77
N PRO A 439 8.25 1.03 -5.69
CA PRO A 439 9.07 1.98 -6.45
C PRO A 439 8.98 1.83 -7.97
N VAL A 440 8.60 0.66 -8.46
CA VAL A 440 8.48 0.34 -9.90
C VAL A 440 7.03 0.38 -10.38
N SER A 441 6.08 0.21 -9.48
CA SER A 441 4.66 0.15 -9.79
C SER A 441 4.06 1.56 -9.90
N THR A 442 3.12 1.72 -10.82
CA THR A 442 2.29 2.93 -10.93
C THR A 442 1.13 2.95 -9.92
N GLU A 443 1.17 2.09 -8.91
CA GLU A 443 0.13 1.96 -7.91
C GLU A 443 0.39 2.81 -6.66
N TYR A 444 -0.66 3.50 -6.23
CA TYR A 444 -0.69 4.33 -5.04
C TYR A 444 -1.82 3.90 -4.10
N ALA A 445 -1.65 4.19 -2.82
CA ALA A 445 -2.70 4.00 -1.82
C ALA A 445 -2.86 5.25 -0.96
N PHE A 446 -4.07 5.48 -0.46
CA PHE A 446 -4.26 6.40 0.65
C PHE A 446 -3.55 5.85 1.88
N ARG A 447 -2.78 6.68 2.58
CA ARG A 447 -2.07 6.26 3.80
C ARG A 447 -3.00 5.75 4.89
N HIS A 448 -4.24 6.23 4.89
CA HIS A 448 -5.28 5.74 5.78
C HIS A 448 -6.67 5.87 5.13
N PRO A 449 -7.57 4.90 5.33
CA PRO A 449 -8.93 4.93 4.78
C PRO A 449 -9.73 6.20 5.15
N LEU A 450 -9.47 6.79 6.31
CA LEU A 450 -10.14 8.00 6.74
C LEU A 450 -9.77 9.21 5.88
N ILE A 451 -8.53 9.29 5.38
CA ILE A 451 -8.11 10.36 4.46
C ILE A 451 -8.95 10.29 3.18
N ARG A 452 -9.09 9.08 2.63
CA ARG A 452 -9.96 8.85 1.47
C ARG A 452 -11.41 9.23 1.76
N ALA A 453 -11.94 8.81 2.91
CA ALA A 453 -13.33 9.09 3.27
C ALA A 453 -13.57 10.61 3.36
N VAL A 454 -12.71 11.35 4.04
CA VAL A 454 -12.82 12.82 4.15
C VAL A 454 -12.68 13.47 2.76
N ALA A 455 -11.72 13.06 1.93
CA ALA A 455 -11.57 13.57 0.57
C ALA A 455 -12.80 13.28 -0.31
N TYR A 456 -13.40 12.09 -0.17
CA TYR A 456 -14.60 11.71 -0.91
C TYR A 456 -15.84 12.48 -0.44
N GLU A 457 -16.05 12.60 0.87
CA GLU A 457 -17.22 13.24 1.46
C GLU A 457 -17.20 14.77 1.36
N SER A 458 -16.00 15.37 1.27
CA SER A 458 -15.84 16.82 1.07
C SER A 458 -16.32 17.31 -0.30
N GLN A 459 -16.50 16.42 -1.26
CA GLN A 459 -16.95 16.73 -2.60
C GLN A 459 -18.47 16.85 -2.68
N LEU A 460 -18.96 17.76 -3.50
CA LEU A 460 -20.39 17.87 -3.81
C LEU A 460 -20.91 16.59 -4.49
N LYS A 461 -22.15 16.19 -4.22
CA LYS A 461 -22.76 14.99 -4.85
C LYS A 461 -22.74 15.05 -6.38
N SER A 462 -22.94 16.23 -6.95
CA SER A 462 -22.89 16.47 -8.40
C SER A 462 -21.48 16.26 -8.97
N GLU A 463 -20.45 16.75 -8.29
CA GLU A 463 -19.05 16.58 -8.68
C GLU A 463 -18.63 15.12 -8.63
N ARG A 464 -18.98 14.42 -7.54
CA ARG A 464 -18.73 12.98 -7.42
C ARG A 464 -19.39 12.19 -8.54
N ALA A 465 -20.66 12.48 -8.84
CA ALA A 465 -21.38 11.83 -9.92
C ALA A 465 -20.74 12.11 -11.30
N GLN A 466 -20.16 13.28 -11.50
CA GLN A 466 -19.42 13.62 -12.72
C GLN A 466 -18.10 12.84 -12.79
N LEU A 467 -17.34 12.78 -11.71
CA LEU A 467 -16.08 12.02 -11.65
C LEU A 467 -16.31 10.52 -11.85
N HIS A 468 -17.36 9.95 -11.28
CA HIS A 468 -17.73 8.55 -11.54
C HIS A 468 -18.03 8.29 -13.01
N ARG A 469 -18.72 9.22 -13.71
CA ARG A 469 -18.97 9.08 -15.15
C ARG A 469 -17.70 9.20 -15.98
N GLN A 470 -16.81 10.12 -15.64
CA GLN A 470 -15.52 10.27 -16.31
C GLN A 470 -14.65 9.02 -16.14
N LEU A 471 -14.60 8.48 -14.92
CA LEU A 471 -13.88 7.26 -14.63
C LEU A 471 -14.44 6.05 -15.39
N ALA A 472 -15.77 5.90 -15.44
CA ALA A 472 -16.42 4.85 -16.22
C ALA A 472 -16.06 4.96 -17.70
N ALA A 473 -16.13 6.15 -18.27
CA ALA A 473 -15.76 6.40 -19.67
C ALA A 473 -14.28 6.10 -19.94
N ALA A 474 -13.37 6.46 -19.02
CA ALA A 474 -11.94 6.15 -19.14
C ALA A 474 -11.67 4.64 -19.12
N ILE A 475 -12.34 3.90 -18.23
CA ILE A 475 -12.25 2.44 -18.17
C ILE A 475 -12.80 1.80 -19.44
N GLU A 476 -13.92 2.28 -19.97
CA GLU A 476 -14.53 1.77 -21.21
C GLU A 476 -13.69 2.06 -22.46
N ALA A 477 -13.02 3.21 -22.50
CA ALA A 477 -12.20 3.63 -23.63
C ALA A 477 -10.84 2.93 -23.69
N SER A 478 -10.32 2.46 -22.58
CA SER A 478 -8.98 1.86 -22.49
C SER A 478 -8.99 0.34 -22.69
N PRO A 479 -8.24 -0.21 -23.64
CA PRO A 479 -8.09 -1.67 -23.78
C PRO A 479 -7.28 -2.31 -22.66
N ARG A 480 -6.65 -1.51 -21.80
CA ARG A 480 -5.82 -1.98 -20.66
C ARG A 480 -6.64 -2.45 -19.47
N TRP A 481 -7.93 -2.05 -19.38
CA TRP A 481 -8.79 -2.44 -18.28
C TRP A 481 -9.78 -3.51 -18.75
N PRO A 482 -9.96 -4.62 -18.02
CA PRO A 482 -10.82 -5.74 -18.47
C PRO A 482 -12.26 -5.25 -18.66
N ARG A 483 -12.73 -5.30 -19.92
CA ARG A 483 -14.12 -4.99 -20.27
C ARG A 483 -15.03 -6.03 -19.62
N ARG A 484 -15.81 -5.63 -18.63
CA ARG A 484 -16.98 -6.41 -18.23
C ARG A 484 -18.04 -6.26 -19.31
N THR A 485 -18.32 -7.32 -20.04
CA THR A 485 -19.53 -7.42 -20.84
C THR A 485 -20.76 -7.23 -19.94
N PRO A 486 -21.66 -6.27 -20.24
CA PRO A 486 -22.92 -6.16 -19.51
C PRO A 486 -23.69 -7.46 -19.69
N ARG A 487 -24.07 -8.11 -18.60
CA ARG A 487 -25.07 -9.20 -18.67
C ARG A 487 -26.30 -8.63 -19.35
N SER A 488 -26.60 -9.10 -20.54
CA SER A 488 -27.88 -8.86 -21.17
C SER A 488 -28.97 -9.34 -20.22
N SER A 489 -29.70 -8.40 -19.64
CA SER A 489 -30.95 -8.67 -18.96
C SER A 489 -31.96 -9.14 -20.02
N ARG A 490 -31.94 -10.41 -20.34
CA ARG A 490 -33.13 -11.03 -20.93
C ARG A 490 -34.12 -11.23 -19.78
N ARG A 491 -35.14 -10.37 -19.78
CA ARG A 491 -36.41 -10.64 -19.12
C ARG A 491 -36.97 -11.95 -19.67
N MET A 492 -37.28 -12.87 -18.82
CA MET A 492 -38.48 -13.69 -18.82
C MET A 492 -38.91 -13.92 -17.38
#